data_a0e754221c1c29da6246498615e7e723
#
_entry.id   a0e754221c1c29da6246498615e7e723
#
_cell.length_a   1.000
_cell.length_b   1.000
_cell.length_c   1.000
_cell.angle_alpha   90.00
_cell.angle_beta   90.00
_cell.angle_gamma   90.00
#
_symmetry.space_group_name_H-M   'P 1'
#
loop_
_entity.id
_entity.type
_entity.pdbx_description
1 polymer ?
#
loop_
_entity_poly.entity_id
_entity_poly.type
_entity_poly.pdbx_seq_one_letter_code
_entity_poly.pdbx_strand_id
1 'polypeptide(L)'
;NQVWTVYRDGSIELQASITSNRPSLVLPRLGYVMKVPQRYENYTYYGRGPIGNYPDRKVGQFIEIHKSTVADQFVNFPKPQDMGNHEDVRWCALTDTAGKGAIFIATNRLSTSALQYSALDMILAGHPYQLPKAGDTYLHLDLAVTGLGGNSCGQGGPLMHDRVFAGQNNIGFIIRPAAQDLSAAAQVAPAGDIPLTITRGRTGMVE
;
A
#
# COMPACT_ATOMS: atom_id res chain seq x y z
N ASN A 1 -17.87 5.56 -3.34
CA ASN A 1 -17.67 6.91 -3.90
C ASN A 1 -16.19 7.25 -3.88
N GLN A 2 -15.66 7.83 -4.96
CA GLN A 2 -14.26 8.24 -5.09
C GLN A 2 -14.21 9.66 -5.64
N VAL A 3 -13.40 10.50 -5.04
CA VAL A 3 -13.12 11.87 -5.51
C VAL A 3 -11.62 12.00 -5.75
N TRP A 4 -11.26 12.32 -6.97
CA TRP A 4 -9.90 12.63 -7.38
C TRP A 4 -9.79 14.13 -7.64
N THR A 5 -8.84 14.78 -6.96
CA THR A 5 -8.58 16.21 -7.10
C THR A 5 -7.18 16.41 -7.65
N VAL A 6 -7.07 17.10 -8.78
CA VAL A 6 -5.78 17.42 -9.40
C VAL A 6 -5.45 18.89 -9.13
N TYR A 7 -4.28 19.16 -8.60
CA TYR A 7 -3.79 20.48 -8.23
C TYR A 7 -2.77 21.01 -9.26
N ARG A 8 -2.60 22.32 -9.33
CA ARG A 8 -1.67 22.97 -10.27
C ARG A 8 -0.20 22.62 -10.01
N ASP A 9 0.16 22.28 -8.79
CA ASP A 9 1.50 21.84 -8.39
C ASP A 9 1.83 20.40 -8.84
N GLY A 10 0.91 19.76 -9.58
CA GLY A 10 1.03 18.37 -10.01
C GLY A 10 0.62 17.36 -8.96
N SER A 11 0.15 17.78 -7.80
CA SER A 11 -0.40 16.88 -6.79
C SER A 11 -1.74 16.33 -7.23
N ILE A 12 -2.00 15.06 -6.88
CA ILE A 12 -3.27 14.37 -7.10
C ILE A 12 -3.72 13.80 -5.77
N GLU A 13 -4.87 14.23 -5.27
CA GLU A 13 -5.46 13.73 -4.04
C GLU A 13 -6.60 12.75 -4.35
N LEU A 14 -6.60 11.63 -3.66
CA LEU A 14 -7.74 10.72 -3.60
C LEU A 14 -8.40 10.79 -2.23
N GLN A 15 -9.72 10.91 -2.25
CA GLN A 15 -10.59 10.64 -1.11
C GLN A 15 -11.66 9.65 -1.53
N ALA A 16 -11.77 8.51 -0.84
CA ALA A 16 -12.73 7.49 -1.16
C ALA A 16 -13.50 7.02 0.07
N SER A 17 -14.82 6.87 -0.11
CA SER A 17 -15.72 6.24 0.87
C SER A 17 -16.25 4.95 0.28
N ILE A 18 -16.02 3.86 0.97
CA ILE A 18 -16.36 2.50 0.57
C ILE A 18 -17.38 1.97 1.57
N THR A 19 -18.54 1.53 1.06
CA THR A 19 -19.59 0.92 1.88
C THR A 19 -19.97 -0.42 1.27
N SER A 20 -20.03 -1.45 2.11
CA SER A 20 -20.43 -2.80 1.71
C SER A 20 -21.80 -3.15 2.30
N ASN A 21 -22.59 -3.89 1.55
CA ASN A 21 -23.82 -4.51 2.03
C ASN A 21 -23.58 -5.77 2.88
N ARG A 22 -22.28 -6.18 3.04
CA ARG A 22 -21.84 -7.29 3.89
C ARG A 22 -20.85 -6.79 4.94
N PRO A 23 -21.28 -6.01 5.93
CA PRO A 23 -20.36 -5.33 6.86
C PRO A 23 -19.50 -6.29 7.70
N SER A 24 -19.96 -7.51 7.92
CA SER A 24 -19.21 -8.54 8.67
C SER A 24 -18.24 -9.38 7.82
N LEU A 25 -18.18 -9.15 6.50
CA LEU A 25 -17.24 -9.86 5.64
C LEU A 25 -15.82 -9.43 5.99
N VAL A 26 -14.97 -10.41 6.28
CA VAL A 26 -13.53 -10.19 6.51
C VAL A 26 -12.82 -10.10 5.16
N LEU A 27 -12.06 -9.04 4.97
CA LEU A 27 -11.25 -8.78 3.79
C LEU A 27 -9.78 -9.06 4.10
N PRO A 28 -9.01 -9.67 3.20
CA PRO A 28 -7.56 -9.80 3.38
C PRO A 28 -6.88 -8.44 3.49
N ARG A 29 -7.31 -7.49 2.66
CA ARG A 29 -6.86 -6.09 2.65
C ARG A 29 -7.94 -5.20 2.03
N LEU A 30 -7.86 -3.92 2.34
CA LEU A 30 -8.74 -2.89 1.79
C LEU A 30 -7.93 -1.68 1.40
N GLY A 31 -7.80 -1.40 0.10
CA GLY A 31 -7.00 -0.29 -0.39
C GLY A 31 -6.95 -0.20 -1.90
N TYR A 32 -5.87 0.35 -2.38
CA TYR A 32 -5.57 0.54 -3.80
C TYR A 32 -4.27 -0.15 -4.17
N VAL A 33 -4.24 -0.74 -5.36
CA VAL A 33 -3.03 -1.24 -5.98
C VAL A 33 -2.72 -0.40 -7.22
N MET A 34 -1.46 0.00 -7.35
CA MET A 34 -0.95 0.73 -8.51
C MET A 34 0.18 -0.06 -9.14
N LYS A 35 0.18 -0.11 -10.47
CA LYS A 35 1.28 -0.69 -11.22
C LYS A 35 2.25 0.44 -11.61
N VAL A 36 3.47 0.37 -11.10
CA VAL A 36 4.51 1.38 -11.27
C VAL A 36 5.65 0.79 -12.12
N PRO A 37 6.15 1.49 -13.15
CA PRO A 37 7.21 0.98 -14.01
C PRO A 37 8.45 0.54 -13.23
N GLN A 38 9.05 -0.59 -13.62
CA GLN A 38 10.19 -1.23 -12.97
C GLN A 38 11.37 -0.30 -12.70
N ARG A 39 11.59 0.74 -13.55
CA ARG A 39 12.69 1.71 -13.35
C ARG A 39 12.63 2.48 -12.03
N TYR A 40 11.47 2.56 -11.39
CA TYR A 40 11.28 3.20 -10.09
C TYR A 40 11.43 2.16 -8.97
N GLU A 41 12.63 1.66 -8.82
CA GLU A 41 12.92 0.53 -7.93
C GLU A 41 13.37 0.91 -6.52
N ASN A 42 13.75 2.18 -6.29
CA ASN A 42 14.11 2.64 -4.94
C ASN A 42 12.83 2.87 -4.15
N TYR A 43 12.67 2.11 -3.08
CA TYR A 43 11.52 2.19 -2.19
C TYR A 43 11.94 2.82 -0.86
N THR A 44 11.43 4.03 -0.60
CA THR A 44 11.64 4.74 0.66
C THR A 44 10.29 4.93 1.34
N TYR A 45 10.21 4.67 2.65
CA TYR A 45 8.96 4.88 3.38
C TYR A 45 9.21 5.38 4.81
N TYR A 46 8.28 6.15 5.35
CA TYR A 46 8.20 6.55 6.75
C TYR A 46 7.09 5.78 7.43
N GLY A 47 7.44 4.73 8.12
CA GLY A 47 6.52 3.77 8.73
C GLY A 47 7.27 2.75 9.58
N ARG A 48 6.62 1.63 9.93
CA ARG A 48 7.26 0.56 10.68
C ARG A 48 8.15 -0.30 9.79
N GLY A 49 9.35 -0.58 10.26
CA GLY A 49 10.34 -1.38 9.55
C GLY A 49 11.57 -1.68 10.39
N PRO A 50 12.65 -2.19 9.76
CA PRO A 50 12.81 -2.40 8.31
C PRO A 50 12.15 -3.70 7.79
N ILE A 51 11.84 -4.65 8.68
CA ILE A 51 11.28 -5.96 8.31
C ILE A 51 9.77 -5.82 8.04
N GLY A 52 9.26 -6.57 7.07
CA GLY A 52 7.83 -6.63 6.77
C GLY A 52 7.00 -6.97 8.03
N ASN A 53 5.93 -6.24 8.24
CA ASN A 53 5.13 -6.31 9.45
C ASN A 53 3.63 -6.17 9.16
N TYR A 54 2.79 -6.66 10.07
CA TYR A 54 1.35 -6.78 9.93
C TYR A 54 0.67 -6.38 11.25
N PRO A 55 -0.64 -6.14 11.31
CA PRO A 55 -1.32 -5.71 12.53
C PRO A 55 -0.99 -6.55 13.76
N ASP A 56 -0.93 -7.88 13.59
CA ASP A 56 -0.63 -8.87 14.63
C ASP A 56 0.87 -9.21 14.75
N ARG A 57 1.74 -8.56 13.95
CA ARG A 57 3.18 -8.82 13.92
C ARG A 57 3.99 -7.55 13.65
N LYS A 58 3.82 -6.53 14.49
CA LYS A 58 4.51 -5.23 14.35
C LYS A 58 5.23 -4.74 15.60
N VAL A 59 5.07 -5.46 16.72
CA VAL A 59 5.80 -5.16 17.96
C VAL A 59 7.29 -5.39 17.73
N GLY A 60 8.12 -4.41 18.07
CA GLY A 60 9.57 -4.46 17.81
C GLY A 60 10.00 -3.88 16.47
N GLN A 61 9.08 -3.43 15.61
CA GLN A 61 9.39 -2.62 14.44
C GLN A 61 9.25 -1.14 14.78
N PHE A 62 10.26 -0.33 14.44
CA PHE A 62 10.29 1.09 14.78
C PHE A 62 9.76 1.94 13.64
N ILE A 63 9.19 3.09 14.00
CA ILE A 63 8.69 4.08 13.03
C ILE A 63 9.84 5.01 12.69
N GLU A 64 10.40 4.81 11.52
CA GLU A 64 11.55 5.57 10.99
C GLU A 64 11.42 5.74 9.48
N ILE A 65 12.36 6.47 8.88
CA ILE A 65 12.52 6.52 7.43
C ILE A 65 13.42 5.36 7.02
N HIS A 66 12.83 4.41 6.33
CA HIS A 66 13.53 3.25 5.79
C HIS A 66 13.79 3.43 4.30
N LYS A 67 14.98 3.06 3.86
CA LYS A 67 15.39 3.06 2.45
C LYS A 67 15.73 1.64 2.04
N SER A 68 15.17 1.19 0.93
CA SER A 68 15.30 -0.15 0.41
C SER A 68 15.11 -0.13 -1.10
N THR A 69 15.13 -1.30 -1.72
CA THR A 69 14.65 -1.47 -3.09
C THR A 69 13.39 -2.33 -3.10
N VAL A 70 12.64 -2.27 -4.21
CA VAL A 70 11.48 -3.15 -4.39
C VAL A 70 11.90 -4.63 -4.38
N ALA A 71 13.05 -4.94 -4.93
CA ALA A 71 13.58 -6.30 -4.93
C ALA A 71 13.87 -6.83 -3.52
N ASP A 72 14.35 -5.97 -2.62
CA ASP A 72 14.65 -6.35 -1.22
C ASP A 72 13.40 -6.62 -0.38
N GLN A 73 12.21 -6.23 -0.87
CA GLN A 73 10.96 -6.52 -0.18
C GLN A 73 10.51 -7.97 -0.39
N PHE A 74 11.09 -8.64 -1.37
CA PHE A 74 10.76 -10.04 -1.65
C PHE A 74 11.47 -10.97 -0.67
N VAL A 75 10.71 -11.81 0.03
CA VAL A 75 11.23 -12.87 0.89
C VAL A 75 11.03 -14.21 0.17
N ASN A 76 12.11 -14.93 0.00
CA ASN A 76 12.10 -16.23 -0.72
C ASN A 76 11.51 -17.35 0.13
N PHE A 77 10.20 -17.28 0.42
CA PHE A 77 9.49 -18.38 1.08
C PHE A 77 9.38 -19.60 0.16
N PRO A 78 9.41 -20.83 0.72
CA PRO A 78 9.23 -22.07 -0.07
C PRO A 78 7.98 -22.06 -0.94
N LYS A 79 6.89 -21.46 -0.47
CA LYS A 79 5.71 -21.11 -1.26
C LYS A 79 5.53 -19.60 -1.23
N PRO A 80 5.45 -18.93 -2.39
CA PRO A 80 5.14 -17.51 -2.44
C PRO A 80 3.83 -17.19 -1.72
N GLN A 81 3.83 -16.13 -0.94
CA GLN A 81 2.70 -15.69 -0.14
C GLN A 81 2.77 -14.19 0.09
N ASP A 82 1.80 -13.60 0.79
CA ASP A 82 1.83 -12.18 1.13
C ASP A 82 3.08 -11.84 1.95
N MET A 83 3.78 -10.76 1.57
CA MET A 83 5.03 -10.33 2.17
C MET A 83 5.28 -8.83 1.92
N GLY A 84 6.28 -8.28 2.60
CA GLY A 84 6.76 -6.92 2.37
C GLY A 84 5.77 -5.82 2.78
N ASN A 85 4.76 -6.15 3.60
CA ASN A 85 3.86 -5.13 4.15
C ASN A 85 4.54 -4.33 5.25
N HIS A 86 4.27 -3.03 5.30
CA HIS A 86 4.72 -2.11 6.35
C HIS A 86 3.53 -1.33 6.91
N GLU A 87 3.39 -1.40 8.23
CA GLU A 87 2.31 -0.76 8.97
C GLU A 87 2.64 0.68 9.38
N ASP A 88 1.60 1.43 9.71
CA ASP A 88 1.72 2.80 10.23
C ASP A 88 2.51 3.73 9.30
N VAL A 89 2.38 3.57 7.98
CA VAL A 89 3.08 4.38 6.98
C VAL A 89 2.41 5.75 6.83
N ARG A 90 3.20 6.82 6.94
CA ARG A 90 2.80 8.21 6.73
C ARG A 90 3.00 8.64 5.29
N TRP A 91 4.06 8.15 4.68
CA TRP A 91 4.34 8.32 3.26
C TRP A 91 5.29 7.23 2.77
N CYS A 92 5.19 6.92 1.49
CA CYS A 92 6.18 6.12 0.78
C CYS A 92 6.50 6.73 -0.58
N ALA A 93 7.64 6.39 -1.14
CA ALA A 93 8.07 6.87 -2.44
C ALA A 93 8.69 5.75 -3.26
N LEU A 94 8.45 5.79 -4.55
CA LEU A 94 9.14 4.99 -5.56
C LEU A 94 9.89 5.92 -6.50
N THR A 95 11.20 5.77 -6.57
CA THR A 95 12.08 6.64 -7.37
C THR A 95 13.07 5.83 -8.19
N ASP A 96 13.55 6.43 -9.29
CA ASP A 96 14.66 5.90 -10.08
C ASP A 96 16.02 6.29 -9.46
N THR A 97 17.11 5.88 -10.11
CA THR A 97 18.48 6.20 -9.68
C THR A 97 18.80 7.69 -9.71
N ALA A 98 18.04 8.50 -10.47
CA ALA A 98 18.17 9.96 -10.50
C ALA A 98 17.26 10.67 -9.46
N GLY A 99 16.54 9.90 -8.62
CA GLY A 99 15.61 10.44 -7.63
C GLY A 99 14.27 10.91 -8.22
N LYS A 100 14.00 10.66 -9.51
CA LYS A 100 12.72 10.97 -10.14
C LYS A 100 11.72 9.86 -9.83
N GLY A 101 10.46 10.23 -9.63
CA GLY A 101 9.40 9.29 -9.32
C GLY A 101 8.21 9.95 -8.66
N ALA A 102 7.58 9.25 -7.75
CA ALA A 102 6.43 9.77 -7.01
C ALA A 102 6.52 9.45 -5.51
N ILE A 103 6.01 10.37 -4.70
CA ILE A 103 5.74 10.18 -3.28
C ILE A 103 4.23 10.03 -3.08
N PHE A 104 3.84 9.10 -2.25
CA PHE A 104 2.47 8.78 -1.87
C PHE A 104 2.32 9.10 -0.39
N ILE A 105 1.50 10.10 -0.07
CA ILE A 105 1.37 10.66 1.26
C ILE A 105 0.01 10.26 1.82
N ALA A 106 -0.01 9.57 2.95
CA ALA A 106 -1.24 9.18 3.62
C ALA A 106 -1.95 10.41 4.21
N THR A 107 -3.25 10.54 4.00
CA THR A 107 -4.07 11.52 4.74
C THR A 107 -4.32 11.07 6.18
N ASN A 108 -4.23 9.77 6.39
CA ASN A 108 -4.17 9.11 7.69
C ASN A 108 -2.98 8.15 7.66
N ARG A 109 -2.99 7.04 8.38
CA ARG A 109 -1.97 5.99 8.25
C ARG A 109 -2.39 4.97 7.22
N LEU A 110 -1.43 4.42 6.50
CA LEU A 110 -1.64 3.35 5.54
C LEU A 110 -0.78 2.14 5.91
N SER A 111 -1.18 0.98 5.44
CA SER A 111 -0.33 -0.18 5.25
C SER A 111 0.16 -0.16 3.80
N THR A 112 1.44 -0.37 3.56
CA THR A 112 2.00 -0.33 2.20
C THR A 112 2.88 -1.52 1.92
N SER A 113 2.86 -2.00 0.69
CA SER A 113 3.84 -2.98 0.18
C SER A 113 4.17 -2.67 -1.28
N ALA A 114 5.41 -2.95 -1.66
CA ALA A 114 5.90 -2.74 -3.02
C ALA A 114 6.63 -4.01 -3.48
N LEU A 115 6.03 -4.77 -4.39
CA LEU A 115 6.55 -6.05 -4.87
C LEU A 115 6.54 -6.10 -6.40
N GLN A 116 7.46 -6.87 -7.00
CA GLN A 116 7.50 -7.10 -8.46
C GLN A 116 6.54 -8.20 -8.92
N TYR A 117 5.70 -8.71 -8.03
CA TYR A 117 4.72 -9.75 -8.29
C TYR A 117 3.36 -9.32 -7.78
N SER A 118 2.32 -9.63 -8.55
CA SER A 118 0.95 -9.43 -8.08
C SER A 118 0.57 -10.47 -7.03
N ALA A 119 -0.47 -10.19 -6.25
CA ALA A 119 -1.04 -11.19 -5.33
C ALA A 119 -1.48 -12.46 -6.08
N LEU A 120 -1.97 -12.32 -7.32
CA LEU A 120 -2.38 -13.46 -8.15
C LEU A 120 -1.16 -14.31 -8.57
N ASP A 121 -0.06 -13.68 -8.99
CA ASP A 121 1.18 -14.40 -9.33
C ASP A 121 1.66 -15.25 -8.14
N MET A 122 1.64 -14.67 -6.94
CA MET A 122 2.07 -15.36 -5.72
C MET A 122 1.12 -16.51 -5.31
N ILE A 123 -0.19 -16.33 -5.49
CA ILE A 123 -1.19 -17.39 -5.18
C ILE A 123 -1.04 -18.57 -6.14
N LEU A 124 -0.84 -18.31 -7.44
CA LEU A 124 -0.74 -19.34 -8.46
C LEU A 124 0.58 -20.09 -8.43
N ALA A 125 1.66 -19.48 -7.98
CA ALA A 125 2.96 -20.11 -7.87
C ALA A 125 3.00 -21.06 -6.65
N GLY A 126 3.26 -22.33 -6.87
CA GLY A 126 3.53 -23.31 -5.82
C GLY A 126 4.94 -23.16 -5.22
N HIS A 127 5.86 -22.62 -6.02
CA HIS A 127 7.27 -22.40 -5.65
C HIS A 127 7.82 -21.12 -6.30
N PRO A 128 8.86 -20.49 -5.75
CA PRO A 128 9.43 -19.25 -6.27
C PRO A 128 9.87 -19.31 -7.74
N TYR A 129 10.38 -20.45 -8.20
CA TYR A 129 10.79 -20.62 -9.60
C TYR A 129 9.62 -20.62 -10.60
N GLN A 130 8.38 -20.69 -10.14
CA GLN A 130 7.17 -20.61 -10.95
C GLN A 130 6.63 -19.18 -11.07
N LEU A 131 7.22 -18.23 -10.34
CA LEU A 131 6.87 -16.83 -10.48
C LEU A 131 7.26 -16.33 -11.89
N PRO A 132 6.50 -15.40 -12.46
CA PRO A 132 6.87 -14.80 -13.73
C PRO A 132 8.20 -14.04 -13.60
N LYS A 133 8.80 -13.66 -14.74
CA LYS A 133 9.95 -12.76 -14.69
C LYS A 133 9.56 -11.47 -13.97
N ALA A 134 10.41 -11.03 -13.05
CA ALA A 134 10.23 -9.77 -12.33
C ALA A 134 10.02 -8.60 -13.30
N GLY A 135 9.05 -7.78 -13.03
CA GLY A 135 8.61 -6.70 -13.91
C GLY A 135 8.29 -5.42 -13.15
N ASP A 136 7.21 -4.79 -13.55
CA ASP A 136 6.72 -3.58 -12.88
C ASP A 136 6.36 -3.84 -11.41
N THR A 137 6.43 -2.79 -10.61
CA THR A 137 6.10 -2.84 -9.18
C THR A 137 4.61 -2.77 -8.97
N TYR A 138 4.07 -3.66 -8.16
CA TYR A 138 2.73 -3.57 -7.59
C TYR A 138 2.84 -2.87 -6.24
N LEU A 139 2.51 -1.58 -6.21
CA LEU A 139 2.46 -0.77 -4.99
C LEU A 139 1.06 -0.86 -4.40
N HIS A 140 0.96 -1.37 -3.19
CA HIS A 140 -0.26 -1.35 -2.40
C HIS A 140 -0.28 -0.14 -1.46
N LEU A 141 -1.39 0.57 -1.44
CA LEU A 141 -1.72 1.67 -0.53
C LEU A 141 -3.02 1.27 0.17
N ASP A 142 -2.91 0.55 1.26
CA ASP A 142 -4.05 -0.05 1.94
C ASP A 142 -4.44 0.78 3.17
N LEU A 143 -5.73 1.00 3.36
CA LEU A 143 -6.29 1.52 4.60
C LEU A 143 -5.95 0.58 5.75
N ALA A 144 -6.08 -0.72 5.49
CA ALA A 144 -5.78 -1.76 6.46
C ALA A 144 -5.57 -3.11 5.77
N VAL A 145 -4.79 -3.97 6.43
CA VAL A 145 -4.51 -5.36 6.05
C VAL A 145 -4.91 -6.24 7.24
N THR A 146 -5.56 -7.36 6.99
CA THR A 146 -5.87 -8.36 8.01
C THR A 146 -4.59 -9.05 8.47
N GLY A 147 -4.46 -9.29 9.76
CA GLY A 147 -3.33 -9.99 10.35
C GLY A 147 -3.11 -11.39 9.76
N LEU A 148 -1.90 -11.90 9.88
CA LEU A 148 -1.50 -13.21 9.33
C LEU A 148 -1.99 -14.39 10.15
N GLY A 149 -2.36 -14.16 11.40
CA GLY A 149 -2.77 -15.17 12.37
C GLY A 149 -1.79 -15.34 13.53
N GLY A 150 -2.34 -15.40 14.74
CA GLY A 150 -1.57 -15.51 15.97
C GLY A 150 -1.05 -16.92 16.27
N ASN A 151 -1.51 -17.94 15.56
CA ASN A 151 -1.11 -19.32 15.76
C ASN A 151 0.07 -19.67 14.85
N SER A 152 1.20 -19.97 15.44
CA SER A 152 2.40 -20.37 14.71
C SER A 152 2.25 -21.72 14.01
N CYS A 153 1.28 -22.52 14.42
CA CYS A 153 0.99 -23.84 13.87
C CYS A 153 -0.50 -24.13 14.02
N GLY A 154 -1.15 -24.56 12.95
CA GLY A 154 -2.56 -24.91 12.98
C GLY A 154 -3.48 -23.92 12.25
N GLN A 155 -4.80 -24.03 12.47
CA GLN A 155 -5.82 -23.38 11.67
C GLN A 155 -6.41 -22.10 12.31
N GLY A 156 -5.74 -21.51 13.29
CA GLY A 156 -6.20 -20.27 13.93
C GLY A 156 -5.99 -19.07 13.02
N GLY A 157 -7.09 -18.42 12.65
CA GLY A 157 -7.05 -17.13 11.95
C GLY A 157 -6.63 -15.99 12.90
N PRO A 158 -6.46 -14.77 12.36
CA PRO A 158 -6.15 -13.59 13.16
C PRO A 158 -7.27 -13.30 14.17
N LEU A 159 -6.91 -12.64 15.28
CA LEU A 159 -7.87 -12.19 16.29
C LEU A 159 -8.85 -11.17 15.68
N MET A 160 -10.00 -10.99 16.33
CA MET A 160 -11.05 -10.11 15.80
C MET A 160 -10.57 -8.67 15.56
N HIS A 161 -9.71 -8.15 16.43
CA HIS A 161 -9.16 -6.80 16.32
C HIS A 161 -8.08 -6.64 15.25
N ASP A 162 -7.55 -7.76 14.74
CA ASP A 162 -6.57 -7.78 13.64
C ASP A 162 -7.23 -8.07 12.27
N ARG A 163 -8.57 -8.09 12.21
CA ARG A 163 -9.32 -8.33 10.98
C ARG A 163 -9.85 -7.05 10.38
N VAL A 164 -9.77 -6.97 9.07
CA VAL A 164 -10.40 -5.89 8.30
C VAL A 164 -11.81 -6.31 7.92
N PHE A 165 -12.79 -5.47 8.23
CA PHE A 165 -14.18 -5.71 7.88
C PHE A 165 -14.64 -4.80 6.76
N ALA A 166 -15.49 -5.35 5.89
CA ALA A 166 -15.97 -4.68 4.67
C ALA A 166 -16.98 -3.54 4.91
N GLY A 167 -17.32 -3.20 6.16
CA GLY A 167 -18.32 -2.19 6.52
C GLY A 167 -18.18 -0.84 5.82
N GLN A 168 -18.28 0.24 6.57
CA GLN A 168 -18.03 1.59 6.07
C GLN A 168 -16.58 1.97 6.35
N ASN A 169 -15.86 2.34 5.28
CA ASN A 169 -14.44 2.64 5.33
C ASN A 169 -14.13 3.89 4.49
N ASN A 170 -13.18 4.72 4.96
CA ASN A 170 -12.70 5.89 4.24
C ASN A 170 -11.19 5.79 4.08
N ILE A 171 -10.71 5.98 2.86
CA ILE A 171 -9.28 6.01 2.54
C ILE A 171 -8.95 7.27 1.76
N GLY A 172 -7.81 7.86 2.06
CA GLY A 172 -7.28 9.01 1.33
C GLY A 172 -5.77 9.02 1.29
N PHE A 173 -5.24 9.50 0.17
CA PHE A 173 -3.82 9.75 0.00
C PHE A 173 -3.57 10.79 -1.09
N ILE A 174 -2.38 11.37 -1.07
CA ILE A 174 -1.93 12.36 -2.05
C ILE A 174 -0.76 11.75 -2.82
N ILE A 175 -0.80 11.84 -4.14
CA ILE A 175 0.31 11.49 -5.04
C ILE A 175 0.97 12.80 -5.50
N ARG A 176 2.29 12.83 -5.48
CA ARG A 176 3.06 14.01 -5.88
C ARG A 176 4.36 13.58 -6.57
N PRO A 177 4.90 14.36 -7.52
CA PRO A 177 6.26 14.14 -8.01
C PRO A 177 7.25 14.10 -6.86
N ALA A 178 8.18 13.14 -6.88
CA ALA A 178 9.22 13.03 -5.86
C ALA A 178 10.16 14.25 -5.94
N ALA A 179 10.60 14.74 -4.77
CA ALA A 179 11.59 15.79 -4.61
C ALA A 179 12.86 15.21 -3.97
N GLN A 180 13.96 15.96 -3.99
CA GLN A 180 15.20 15.53 -3.34
C GLN A 180 15.02 15.27 -1.84
N ASP A 181 14.25 16.13 -1.15
CA ASP A 181 13.85 15.90 0.23
C ASP A 181 12.40 15.38 0.27
N LEU A 182 12.27 14.08 0.38
CA LEU A 182 10.97 13.40 0.47
C LEU A 182 10.22 13.76 1.76
N SER A 183 10.94 13.97 2.86
CA SER A 183 10.30 14.33 4.14
C SER A 183 9.70 15.72 4.11
N ALA A 184 10.42 16.70 3.54
CA ALA A 184 9.88 18.03 3.32
C ALA A 184 8.69 18.01 2.33
N ALA A 185 8.83 17.26 1.23
CA ALA A 185 7.75 17.12 0.24
C ALA A 185 6.47 16.52 0.84
N ALA A 186 6.59 15.62 1.82
CA ALA A 186 5.44 15.01 2.49
C ALA A 186 4.67 15.96 3.41
N GLN A 187 5.27 17.07 3.84
CA GLN A 187 4.67 18.04 4.77
C GLN A 187 3.96 19.19 4.08
N VAL A 188 4.19 19.36 2.78
CA VAL A 188 3.58 20.45 2.01
C VAL A 188 2.14 20.07 1.65
N ALA A 189 1.17 20.93 1.95
CA ALA A 189 -0.19 20.74 1.47
C ALA A 189 -0.26 20.89 -0.06
N PRO A 190 -1.19 20.19 -0.76
CA PRO A 190 -1.44 20.45 -2.17
C PRO A 190 -1.79 21.91 -2.40
N ALA A 191 -1.25 22.52 -3.46
CA ALA A 191 -1.41 23.93 -3.73
C ALA A 191 -1.97 24.18 -5.15
N GLY A 192 -2.88 25.15 -5.25
CA GLY A 192 -3.44 25.61 -6.51
C GLY A 192 -4.81 26.26 -6.34
N ASP A 193 -5.05 27.34 -7.10
CA ASP A 193 -6.23 28.19 -6.90
C ASP A 193 -7.55 27.51 -7.31
N ILE A 194 -7.52 26.54 -8.22
CA ILE A 194 -8.73 25.82 -8.67
C ILE A 194 -8.36 24.36 -8.94
N PRO A 195 -8.69 23.44 -8.06
CA PRO A 195 -8.50 22.01 -8.33
C PRO A 195 -9.51 21.53 -9.39
N LEU A 196 -9.05 20.68 -10.31
CA LEU A 196 -9.96 19.89 -11.13
C LEU A 196 -10.40 18.69 -10.29
N THR A 197 -11.69 18.62 -10.00
CA THR A 197 -12.26 17.50 -9.22
C THR A 197 -12.97 16.52 -10.16
N ILE A 198 -12.60 15.28 -10.11
CA ILE A 198 -13.25 14.18 -10.83
C ILE A 198 -13.94 13.28 -9.80
N THR A 199 -15.26 13.23 -9.85
CA THR A 199 -16.05 12.34 -8.98
C THR A 199 -16.55 11.14 -9.78
N ARG A 200 -16.25 9.94 -9.31
CA ARG A 200 -16.79 8.71 -9.87
C ARG A 200 -17.61 7.98 -8.82
N GLY A 201 -18.93 8.00 -9.00
CA GLY A 201 -19.85 7.11 -8.29
C GLY A 201 -20.00 5.81 -9.08
N ARG A 202 -19.79 4.68 -8.45
CA ARG A 202 -20.13 3.37 -9.02
C ARG A 202 -20.98 2.61 -8.01
N THR A 203 -22.23 2.40 -8.38
CA THR A 203 -23.07 1.38 -7.75
C THR A 203 -22.75 0.07 -8.47
N GLY A 204 -21.88 -0.76 -7.89
CA GLY A 204 -21.58 -2.09 -8.37
C GLY A 204 -22.08 -3.08 -7.33
N MET A 205 -22.97 -3.98 -7.73
CA MET A 205 -23.19 -5.20 -6.98
C MET A 205 -21.96 -6.08 -7.19
N VAL A 206 -21.35 -6.51 -6.09
CA VAL A 206 -20.36 -7.60 -6.11
C VAL A 206 -21.15 -8.88 -6.00
N GLU A 207 -21.22 -9.63 -7.10
CA GLU A 207 -21.69 -11.02 -7.11
C GLU A 207 -20.69 -11.93 -6.42
#